data_8106b67b404b6bfb7a040f9e66cd85f7
#
_entry.id   8106b67b404b6bfb7a040f9e66cd85f7
#
_cell.length_a   1.000
_cell.length_b   1.000
_cell.length_c   1.000
_cell.angle_alpha   90.00
_cell.angle_beta   90.00
_cell.angle_gamma   90.00
#
_symmetry.space_group_name_H-M   'P 1'
#
loop_
_entity.id
_entity.type
_entity.pdbx_description
1 polymer ?
#
loop_
_entity_poly.entity_id
_entity_poly.type
_entity_poly.pdbx_seq_one_letter_code
_entity_poly.pdbx_strand_id
1 'polypeptide(L)'
;MKYKQMAGVLLACWLGGALMASSAVTDEARLVVREHEAQIKALEIESGLAWWEANTTGKPEAFARKEAAQNRIDQAMGNTVRFERLKRLRAQKSEIDDKDLKRCVELLYLQYLEKQVDPEILKKMVAISNRVEKNFNTFRAKVDGKEMTENEVRSVLKNSTDTGRRKQVWEASKDVGRLLEADLRELVKLRNAAAKSLGFSSFHAMQLYLNEQDGVELLKLFDDLDRLTRAPFLKAKGEMDAILAKKCQIGVDELRPWHYHDPFFQESPAIYPADLDAPFRKADILALCRDFYKGIGLPIDKVLARSDLYEKPGKSPHAFCTDIDRSGDVRVLANIAPNEYWASTMLHELGHAVYSSLNMSQDLPYPLRGEAHILTTEGIAMLFERFSRKSAFLERMGVHLADPVAFESAASRSLKLRLLIFSRWCQVMLRFEKAMYENPDQDLNALWWDLVERYQGLKRPEGRNAPDFASKIHIVSAPVYYHNYMMGELFASQVHHALCRELFPDKKIGEVIYCGDSRVGRFFQEKIFSHGRRLSWNDLTLSATGKRLNPEAFAADFEDTSTKP
;
A
#
# COMPACT_ATOMS: atom_id res chain seq x y z
N MET A 1 -58.55 -7.03 75.23
CA MET A 1 -57.42 -6.16 75.68
C MET A 1 -56.26 -6.35 74.73
N LYS A 2 -55.77 -5.24 74.21
CA LYS A 2 -54.47 -4.97 73.53
C LYS A 2 -54.20 -5.52 72.15
N TYR A 3 -54.25 -4.54 71.22
CA TYR A 3 -53.62 -4.48 69.88
C TYR A 3 -52.15 -4.83 69.86
N LYS A 4 -51.71 -5.49 68.80
CA LYS A 4 -50.39 -5.20 68.17
C LYS A 4 -50.45 -5.46 66.69
N GLN A 5 -50.29 -4.39 65.92
CA GLN A 5 -50.06 -4.34 64.49
C GLN A 5 -48.80 -5.07 64.09
N MET A 6 -48.86 -5.85 63.08
CA MET A 6 -47.68 -6.25 62.29
C MET A 6 -47.73 -5.62 60.92
N ALA A 7 -46.82 -4.70 60.72
CA ALA A 7 -46.57 -4.06 59.44
C ALA A 7 -45.83 -5.06 58.51
N GLY A 8 -46.44 -5.39 57.35
CA GLY A 8 -45.81 -6.13 56.29
C GLY A 8 -44.89 -5.19 55.50
N VAL A 9 -43.59 -5.49 55.49
CA VAL A 9 -42.64 -4.84 54.62
C VAL A 9 -42.64 -5.51 53.28
N LEU A 10 -43.23 -4.88 52.27
CA LEU A 10 -43.10 -5.23 50.87
C LEU A 10 -41.70 -4.79 50.41
N LEU A 11 -40.78 -5.76 50.26
CA LEU A 11 -39.47 -5.54 49.61
C LEU A 11 -39.71 -5.54 48.10
N ALA A 12 -39.91 -4.38 47.49
CA ALA A 12 -39.92 -4.21 46.04
C ALA A 12 -38.45 -4.30 45.56
N CYS A 13 -38.09 -5.41 44.95
CA CYS A 13 -36.83 -5.54 44.20
C CYS A 13 -36.88 -4.60 42.99
N TRP A 14 -36.33 -3.44 43.11
CA TRP A 14 -35.99 -2.56 41.98
C TRP A 14 -34.75 -3.16 41.28
N LEU A 15 -34.96 -3.95 40.24
CA LEU A 15 -33.97 -4.18 39.20
C LEU A 15 -33.95 -2.92 38.29
N GLY A 16 -33.44 -1.85 38.85
CA GLY A 16 -33.10 -0.66 38.08
C GLY A 16 -31.80 -0.91 37.35
N GLY A 17 -31.87 -1.40 36.10
CA GLY A 17 -30.75 -1.23 35.17
C GLY A 17 -30.55 0.26 35.03
N ALA A 18 -29.51 0.79 35.69
CA ALA A 18 -29.08 2.16 35.50
C ALA A 18 -28.65 2.30 34.02
N LEU A 19 -29.52 2.74 33.13
CA LEU A 19 -29.13 3.40 31.90
C LEU A 19 -28.32 4.62 32.35
N MET A 20 -27.00 4.50 32.34
CA MET A 20 -26.13 5.66 32.49
C MET A 20 -26.54 6.65 31.39
N ALA A 21 -27.03 7.79 31.75
CA ALA A 21 -27.33 8.86 30.81
C ALA A 21 -26.03 9.17 30.05
N SER A 22 -26.06 9.08 28.74
CA SER A 22 -24.94 9.45 27.88
C SER A 22 -24.58 10.90 28.14
N SER A 23 -23.29 11.26 28.15
CA SER A 23 -22.88 12.68 28.30
C SER A 23 -23.38 13.46 27.06
N ALA A 24 -23.64 14.77 27.24
CA ALA A 24 -24.03 15.66 26.15
C ALA A 24 -23.00 15.65 25.01
N VAL A 25 -21.71 15.48 25.35
CA VAL A 25 -20.60 15.37 24.37
C VAL A 25 -20.67 14.04 23.58
N THR A 26 -21.04 12.93 24.24
CA THR A 26 -21.25 11.64 23.59
C THR A 26 -22.45 11.69 22.63
N ASP A 27 -23.55 12.33 23.01
CA ASP A 27 -24.73 12.48 22.16
C ASP A 27 -24.43 13.36 20.94
N GLU A 28 -23.69 14.45 21.11
CA GLU A 28 -23.22 15.30 20.01
C GLU A 28 -22.27 14.53 19.06
N ALA A 29 -21.36 13.73 19.58
CA ALA A 29 -20.49 12.88 18.78
C ALA A 29 -21.29 11.88 17.93
N ARG A 30 -22.30 11.24 18.56
CA ARG A 30 -23.22 10.32 17.86
C ARG A 30 -24.00 11.01 16.76
N LEU A 31 -24.48 12.24 17.01
CA LEU A 31 -25.20 13.04 16.02
C LEU A 31 -24.30 13.35 14.81
N VAL A 32 -23.08 13.85 15.03
CA VAL A 32 -22.14 14.20 13.95
C VAL A 32 -21.79 12.99 13.10
N VAL A 33 -21.56 11.81 13.71
CA VAL A 33 -21.27 10.56 12.99
C VAL A 33 -22.47 10.14 12.13
N ARG A 34 -23.70 10.22 12.65
CA ARG A 34 -24.92 9.90 11.89
C ARG A 34 -25.15 10.87 10.73
N GLU A 35 -24.96 12.17 10.94
CA GLU A 35 -25.06 13.19 9.89
C GLU A 35 -24.04 12.95 8.77
N HIS A 36 -22.81 12.57 9.14
CA HIS A 36 -21.78 12.21 8.18
C HIS A 36 -22.21 10.98 7.35
N GLU A 37 -22.60 9.88 8.03
CA GLU A 37 -23.02 8.65 7.35
C GLU A 37 -24.20 8.92 6.41
N ALA A 38 -25.22 9.63 6.86
CA ALA A 38 -26.41 9.95 6.06
C ALA A 38 -26.08 10.75 4.80
N GLN A 39 -25.06 11.60 4.84
CA GLN A 39 -24.68 12.43 3.70
C GLN A 39 -23.67 11.73 2.77
N ILE A 40 -22.70 11.00 3.31
CA ILE A 40 -21.53 10.53 2.55
C ILE A 40 -21.72 9.13 2.01
N LYS A 41 -22.39 8.23 2.73
CA LYS A 41 -22.51 6.81 2.34
C LYS A 41 -23.07 6.61 0.93
N ALA A 42 -24.15 7.30 0.58
CA ALA A 42 -24.75 7.18 -0.76
C ALA A 42 -23.80 7.71 -1.85
N LEU A 43 -23.04 8.76 -1.57
CA LEU A 43 -22.06 9.34 -2.50
C LEU A 43 -20.85 8.44 -2.69
N GLU A 44 -20.35 7.80 -1.63
CA GLU A 44 -19.25 6.84 -1.72
C GLU A 44 -19.67 5.62 -2.55
N ILE A 45 -20.87 5.09 -2.35
CA ILE A 45 -21.42 3.98 -3.15
C ILE A 45 -21.56 4.40 -4.63
N GLU A 46 -22.11 5.57 -4.90
CA GLU A 46 -22.22 6.09 -6.28
C GLU A 46 -20.85 6.26 -6.94
N SER A 47 -19.89 6.82 -6.23
CA SER A 47 -18.51 6.98 -6.70
C SER A 47 -17.85 5.63 -6.97
N GLY A 48 -18.01 4.65 -6.07
CA GLY A 48 -17.48 3.29 -6.21
C GLY A 48 -18.07 2.56 -7.40
N LEU A 49 -19.38 2.61 -7.59
CA LEU A 49 -20.06 2.00 -8.75
C LEU A 49 -19.64 2.66 -10.06
N ALA A 50 -19.54 3.98 -10.10
CA ALA A 50 -19.09 4.71 -11.27
C ALA A 50 -17.61 4.42 -11.60
N TRP A 51 -16.76 4.32 -10.58
CA TRP A 51 -15.36 3.90 -10.72
C TRP A 51 -15.25 2.47 -11.27
N TRP A 52 -16.05 1.55 -10.74
CA TRP A 52 -16.11 0.18 -11.24
C TRP A 52 -16.53 0.14 -12.72
N GLU A 53 -17.60 0.83 -13.10
CA GLU A 53 -18.05 0.89 -14.49
C GLU A 53 -17.01 1.53 -15.40
N ALA A 54 -16.38 2.63 -14.97
CA ALA A 54 -15.33 3.31 -15.74
C ALA A 54 -14.17 2.37 -16.07
N ASN A 55 -13.70 1.60 -15.08
CA ASN A 55 -12.57 0.68 -15.25
C ASN A 55 -12.92 -0.62 -15.97
N THR A 56 -14.17 -1.06 -15.93
CA THR A 56 -14.61 -2.27 -16.64
C THR A 56 -15.05 -2.02 -18.07
N THR A 57 -15.37 -0.78 -18.44
CA THR A 57 -15.93 -0.45 -19.76
C THR A 57 -15.15 0.62 -20.52
N GLY A 58 -14.35 1.45 -19.84
CA GLY A 58 -13.66 2.59 -20.43
C GLY A 58 -14.57 3.76 -20.87
N LYS A 59 -15.86 3.76 -20.47
CA LYS A 59 -16.84 4.75 -20.89
C LYS A 59 -16.58 6.13 -20.28
N PRO A 60 -16.44 7.21 -21.09
CA PRO A 60 -16.22 8.57 -20.59
C PRO A 60 -17.30 9.03 -19.59
N GLU A 61 -18.57 8.63 -19.80
CA GLU A 61 -19.70 9.01 -18.94
C GLU A 61 -19.57 8.42 -17.53
N ALA A 62 -18.96 7.25 -17.40
CA ALA A 62 -18.70 6.62 -16.09
C ALA A 62 -17.61 7.38 -15.33
N PHE A 63 -16.54 7.79 -16.00
CA PHE A 63 -15.51 8.67 -15.42
C PHE A 63 -16.11 10.01 -14.97
N ALA A 64 -16.96 10.63 -15.80
CA ALA A 64 -17.63 11.88 -15.46
C ALA A 64 -18.55 11.74 -14.23
N ARG A 65 -19.30 10.63 -14.10
CA ARG A 65 -20.12 10.35 -12.91
C ARG A 65 -19.27 10.15 -11.66
N LYS A 66 -18.15 9.42 -11.76
CA LYS A 66 -17.19 9.24 -10.66
C LYS A 66 -16.65 10.58 -10.19
N GLU A 67 -16.23 11.44 -11.12
CA GLU A 67 -15.74 12.79 -10.80
C GLU A 67 -16.82 13.64 -10.12
N ALA A 68 -18.04 13.65 -10.65
CA ALA A 68 -19.15 14.38 -10.07
C ALA A 68 -19.51 13.89 -8.64
N ALA A 69 -19.48 12.59 -8.39
CA ALA A 69 -19.70 12.02 -7.05
C ALA A 69 -18.57 12.42 -6.10
N GLN A 70 -17.30 12.34 -6.55
CA GLN A 70 -16.15 12.74 -5.74
C GLN A 70 -16.20 14.23 -5.37
N ASN A 71 -16.54 15.10 -6.32
CA ASN A 71 -16.69 16.54 -6.07
C ASN A 71 -17.75 16.83 -5.01
N ARG A 72 -18.87 16.09 -5.00
CA ARG A 72 -19.90 16.22 -3.95
C ARG A 72 -19.40 15.73 -2.58
N ILE A 73 -18.63 14.66 -2.53
CA ILE A 73 -17.98 14.17 -1.32
C ILE A 73 -17.03 15.25 -0.78
N ASP A 74 -16.16 15.79 -1.62
CA ASP A 74 -15.18 16.81 -1.25
C ASP A 74 -15.86 18.10 -0.77
N GLN A 75 -16.95 18.53 -1.42
CA GLN A 75 -17.76 19.65 -0.99
C GLN A 75 -18.41 19.40 0.38
N ALA A 76 -18.94 18.20 0.61
CA ALA A 76 -19.57 17.84 1.89
C ALA A 76 -18.55 17.81 3.02
N MET A 77 -17.35 17.29 2.79
CA MET A 77 -16.26 17.25 3.78
C MET A 77 -15.56 18.61 3.93
N GLY A 78 -15.65 19.50 2.94
CA GLY A 78 -15.20 20.90 3.04
C GLY A 78 -16.07 21.78 3.94
N ASN A 79 -17.15 21.25 4.54
CA ASN A 79 -18.06 22.01 5.41
C ASN A 79 -17.37 22.47 6.70
N THR A 80 -17.06 23.75 6.80
CA THR A 80 -16.35 24.37 7.91
C THR A 80 -17.11 24.27 9.24
N VAL A 81 -18.44 24.36 9.23
CA VAL A 81 -19.25 24.26 10.47
C VAL A 81 -19.12 22.84 11.07
N ARG A 82 -19.21 21.82 10.24
CA ARG A 82 -19.02 20.43 10.70
C ARG A 82 -17.58 20.17 11.13
N PHE A 83 -16.62 20.72 10.41
CA PHE A 83 -15.20 20.63 10.81
C PHE A 83 -14.96 21.24 12.20
N GLU A 84 -15.49 22.43 12.49
CA GLU A 84 -15.36 23.06 13.82
C GLU A 84 -16.06 22.26 14.92
N ARG A 85 -17.18 21.58 14.61
CA ARG A 85 -17.83 20.63 15.55
C ARG A 85 -16.90 19.45 15.85
N LEU A 86 -16.33 18.82 14.83
CA LEU A 86 -15.38 17.70 14.97
C LEU A 86 -14.14 18.12 15.77
N LYS A 87 -13.62 19.32 15.53
CA LYS A 87 -12.47 19.88 16.26
C LYS A 87 -12.76 20.06 17.75
N ARG A 88 -13.96 20.58 18.11
CA ARG A 88 -14.39 20.69 19.52
C ARG A 88 -14.56 19.29 20.15
N LEU A 89 -15.26 18.38 19.49
CA LEU A 89 -15.45 17.01 19.97
C LEU A 89 -14.12 16.28 20.20
N ARG A 90 -13.17 16.48 19.29
CA ARG A 90 -11.82 15.94 19.45
C ARG A 90 -11.10 16.50 20.67
N ALA A 91 -11.21 17.80 20.93
CA ALA A 91 -10.64 18.42 22.13
C ALA A 91 -11.27 17.86 23.41
N GLN A 92 -12.55 17.49 23.38
CA GLN A 92 -13.34 16.95 24.49
C GLN A 92 -13.44 15.40 24.45
N LYS A 93 -12.55 14.72 23.72
CA LYS A 93 -12.64 13.26 23.51
C LYS A 93 -12.62 12.43 24.81
N SER A 94 -12.06 12.95 25.90
CA SER A 94 -12.11 12.28 27.21
C SER A 94 -13.53 12.17 27.77
N GLU A 95 -14.44 13.06 27.38
CA GLU A 95 -15.83 13.13 27.83
C GLU A 95 -16.78 12.26 26.98
N ILE A 96 -16.30 11.67 25.88
CA ILE A 96 -17.06 10.72 25.06
C ILE A 96 -16.94 9.35 25.73
N ASP A 97 -18.03 8.72 26.12
CA ASP A 97 -18.01 7.44 26.85
C ASP A 97 -17.76 6.24 25.93
N ASP A 98 -18.21 6.33 24.67
CA ASP A 98 -18.12 5.27 23.67
C ASP A 98 -16.78 5.30 22.92
N LYS A 99 -16.03 4.18 22.94
CA LYS A 99 -14.71 4.06 22.29
C LYS A 99 -14.79 4.13 20.77
N ASP A 100 -15.82 3.56 20.16
CA ASP A 100 -16.00 3.57 18.72
C ASP A 100 -16.36 4.99 18.24
N LEU A 101 -17.19 5.72 18.98
CA LEU A 101 -17.46 7.13 18.68
C LEU A 101 -16.21 8.02 18.85
N LYS A 102 -15.39 7.79 19.89
CA LYS A 102 -14.08 8.47 20.00
C LYS A 102 -13.25 8.29 18.74
N ARG A 103 -13.17 7.06 18.27
CA ARG A 103 -12.39 6.72 17.08
C ARG A 103 -13.00 7.32 15.81
N CYS A 104 -14.33 7.27 15.66
CA CYS A 104 -15.02 7.95 14.56
C CYS A 104 -14.72 9.44 14.52
N VAL A 105 -14.78 10.13 15.65
CA VAL A 105 -14.47 11.57 15.74
C VAL A 105 -13.03 11.86 15.29
N GLU A 106 -12.07 11.04 15.72
CA GLU A 106 -10.66 11.20 15.30
C GLU A 106 -10.50 11.02 13.78
N LEU A 107 -11.03 9.95 13.20
CA LEU A 107 -10.93 9.67 11.76
C LEU A 107 -11.65 10.74 10.92
N LEU A 108 -12.87 11.12 11.32
CA LEU A 108 -13.61 12.16 10.62
C LEU A 108 -12.91 13.52 10.70
N TYR A 109 -12.33 13.86 11.87
CA TYR A 109 -11.53 15.07 12.00
C TYR A 109 -10.39 15.11 10.98
N LEU A 110 -9.63 14.01 10.83
CA LEU A 110 -8.52 13.93 9.86
C LEU A 110 -9.01 14.07 8.42
N GLN A 111 -10.11 13.39 8.06
CA GLN A 111 -10.69 13.47 6.71
C GLN A 111 -11.21 14.86 6.36
N TYR A 112 -11.90 15.51 7.31
CA TYR A 112 -12.40 16.88 7.10
C TYR A 112 -11.27 17.91 7.10
N LEU A 113 -10.23 17.73 7.92
CA LEU A 113 -9.06 18.62 7.96
C LEU A 113 -8.39 18.72 6.60
N GLU A 114 -8.20 17.59 5.91
CA GLU A 114 -7.62 17.57 4.57
C GLU A 114 -8.38 18.46 3.57
N LYS A 115 -9.69 18.59 3.74
CA LYS A 115 -10.59 19.35 2.85
C LYS A 115 -10.76 20.83 3.24
N GLN A 116 -10.03 21.33 4.27
CA GLN A 116 -10.06 22.74 4.68
C GLN A 116 -9.02 23.61 3.93
N VAL A 117 -8.44 23.12 2.88
CA VAL A 117 -7.52 23.87 2.01
C VAL A 117 -8.29 24.96 1.25
N ASP A 118 -7.67 26.14 1.13
CA ASP A 118 -8.23 27.23 0.33
C ASP A 118 -8.57 26.76 -1.10
N PRO A 119 -9.81 26.98 -1.58
CA PRO A 119 -10.26 26.51 -2.88
C PRO A 119 -9.42 27.04 -4.07
N GLU A 120 -8.88 28.26 -3.97
CA GLU A 120 -8.05 28.82 -5.05
C GLU A 120 -6.66 28.15 -5.08
N ILE A 121 -6.10 27.81 -3.92
CA ILE A 121 -4.86 27.00 -3.86
C ILE A 121 -5.12 25.61 -4.40
N LEU A 122 -6.21 24.96 -4.00
CA LEU A 122 -6.59 23.63 -4.45
C LEU A 122 -6.76 23.59 -5.97
N LYS A 123 -7.47 24.56 -6.55
CA LYS A 123 -7.68 24.70 -8.00
C LYS A 123 -6.36 24.81 -8.77
N LYS A 124 -5.41 25.60 -8.27
CA LYS A 124 -4.07 25.71 -8.87
C LYS A 124 -3.30 24.39 -8.79
N MET A 125 -3.34 23.74 -7.63
CA MET A 125 -2.69 22.43 -7.44
C MET A 125 -3.23 21.39 -8.42
N VAL A 126 -4.55 21.29 -8.57
CA VAL A 126 -5.21 20.36 -9.52
C VAL A 126 -4.81 20.68 -10.95
N ALA A 127 -4.82 21.95 -11.36
CA ALA A 127 -4.43 22.35 -12.70
C ALA A 127 -2.99 21.97 -13.05
N ILE A 128 -2.05 22.19 -12.12
CA ILE A 128 -0.64 21.81 -12.32
C ILE A 128 -0.49 20.28 -12.32
N SER A 129 -1.11 19.56 -11.38
CA SER A 129 -1.06 18.10 -11.35
C SER A 129 -1.53 17.49 -12.66
N ASN A 130 -2.68 17.93 -13.18
CA ASN A 130 -3.22 17.46 -14.47
C ASN A 130 -2.27 17.76 -15.64
N ARG A 131 -1.61 18.93 -15.63
CA ARG A 131 -0.63 19.29 -16.66
C ARG A 131 0.61 18.39 -16.61
N VAL A 132 1.12 18.14 -15.42
CA VAL A 132 2.26 17.25 -15.21
C VAL A 132 1.92 15.81 -15.62
N GLU A 133 0.78 15.28 -15.18
CA GLU A 133 0.34 13.94 -15.56
C GLU A 133 0.12 13.79 -17.07
N LYS A 134 -0.51 14.78 -17.70
CA LYS A 134 -0.66 14.81 -19.16
C LYS A 134 0.69 14.77 -19.87
N ASN A 135 1.62 15.65 -19.47
CA ASN A 135 2.94 15.74 -20.09
C ASN A 135 3.74 14.44 -19.88
N PHE A 136 3.65 13.86 -18.69
CA PHE A 136 4.29 12.57 -18.39
C PHE A 136 3.71 11.44 -19.28
N ASN A 137 2.41 11.29 -19.35
CA ASN A 137 1.75 10.20 -20.06
C ASN A 137 1.92 10.30 -21.58
N THR A 138 2.04 11.51 -22.11
CA THR A 138 2.24 11.74 -23.55
C THR A 138 3.70 11.80 -23.98
N PHE A 139 4.64 11.85 -23.03
CA PHE A 139 6.07 11.87 -23.31
C PHE A 139 6.50 10.57 -24.00
N ARG A 140 7.40 10.72 -24.98
CA ARG A 140 8.10 9.59 -25.61
C ARG A 140 9.59 9.92 -25.65
N ALA A 141 10.39 8.98 -25.17
CA ALA A 141 11.84 9.07 -25.26
C ALA A 141 12.27 9.12 -26.72
N LYS A 142 13.23 9.98 -27.07
CA LYS A 142 13.74 10.09 -28.45
C LYS A 142 15.20 9.64 -28.50
N VAL A 143 15.46 8.62 -29.31
CA VAL A 143 16.80 8.08 -29.54
C VAL A 143 17.02 7.94 -31.04
N ASP A 144 18.08 8.53 -31.54
CA ASP A 144 18.42 8.59 -32.98
C ASP A 144 17.26 9.12 -33.84
N GLY A 145 16.55 10.13 -33.34
CA GLY A 145 15.41 10.76 -34.01
C GLY A 145 14.10 9.95 -33.98
N LYS A 146 14.10 8.76 -33.38
CA LYS A 146 12.90 7.91 -33.26
C LYS A 146 12.33 7.97 -31.85
N GLU A 147 11.02 8.02 -31.78
CA GLU A 147 10.29 7.93 -30.50
C GLU A 147 10.26 6.47 -30.03
N MET A 148 10.40 6.31 -28.71
CA MET A 148 10.32 5.03 -28.04
C MET A 148 9.24 5.08 -26.94
N THR A 149 8.46 4.03 -26.85
CA THR A 149 7.52 3.81 -25.76
C THR A 149 8.28 3.37 -24.49
N GLU A 150 7.62 3.46 -23.33
CA GLU A 150 8.21 2.97 -22.06
C GLU A 150 8.56 1.48 -22.14
N ASN A 151 7.71 0.66 -22.79
CA ASN A 151 7.98 -0.76 -22.96
C ASN A 151 9.22 -1.04 -23.82
N GLU A 152 9.45 -0.24 -24.86
CA GLU A 152 10.66 -0.37 -25.68
C GLU A 152 11.91 0.05 -24.90
N VAL A 153 11.83 1.14 -24.10
CA VAL A 153 12.90 1.54 -23.19
C VAL A 153 13.23 0.40 -22.22
N ARG A 154 12.23 -0.14 -21.52
CA ARG A 154 12.41 -1.28 -20.60
C ARG A 154 12.98 -2.51 -21.29
N SER A 155 12.53 -2.81 -22.51
CA SER A 155 13.04 -3.93 -23.31
C SER A 155 14.54 -3.77 -23.63
N VAL A 156 14.98 -2.57 -24.02
CA VAL A 156 16.42 -2.32 -24.27
C VAL A 156 17.22 -2.44 -22.98
N LEU A 157 16.78 -1.82 -21.88
CA LEU A 157 17.47 -1.91 -20.59
C LEU A 157 17.55 -3.35 -20.05
N LYS A 158 16.59 -4.19 -20.35
CA LYS A 158 16.56 -5.60 -19.92
C LYS A 158 17.43 -6.51 -20.79
N ASN A 159 17.38 -6.32 -22.11
CA ASN A 159 17.85 -7.33 -23.05
C ASN A 159 19.16 -6.96 -23.77
N SER A 160 19.43 -5.66 -24.02
CA SER A 160 20.64 -5.24 -24.71
C SER A 160 21.88 -5.50 -23.85
N THR A 161 23.00 -5.88 -24.49
CA THR A 161 24.32 -5.96 -23.88
C THR A 161 25.21 -4.75 -24.26
N ASP A 162 24.74 -3.94 -25.20
CA ASP A 162 25.43 -2.72 -25.64
C ASP A 162 25.26 -1.60 -24.60
N THR A 163 26.34 -1.29 -23.90
CA THR A 163 26.41 -0.26 -22.86
C THR A 163 26.09 1.13 -23.40
N GLY A 164 26.56 1.45 -24.62
CA GLY A 164 26.30 2.74 -25.27
C GLY A 164 24.80 2.92 -25.57
N ARG A 165 24.17 1.87 -26.14
CA ARG A 165 22.73 1.87 -26.42
C ARG A 165 21.89 1.96 -25.16
N ARG A 166 22.25 1.22 -24.09
CA ARG A 166 21.60 1.32 -22.79
C ARG A 166 21.66 2.74 -22.22
N LYS A 167 22.83 3.38 -22.25
CA LYS A 167 23.04 4.75 -21.81
C LYS A 167 22.12 5.71 -22.54
N GLN A 168 22.17 5.71 -23.88
CA GLN A 168 21.33 6.59 -24.72
C GLN A 168 19.83 6.46 -24.37
N VAL A 169 19.34 5.22 -24.28
CA VAL A 169 17.92 4.95 -24.01
C VAL A 169 17.54 5.37 -22.59
N TRP A 170 18.39 5.08 -21.60
CA TRP A 170 18.18 5.49 -20.22
C TRP A 170 18.17 7.01 -20.08
N GLU A 171 19.13 7.73 -20.64
CA GLU A 171 19.20 9.18 -20.62
C GLU A 171 17.97 9.81 -21.30
N ALA A 172 17.60 9.32 -22.47
CA ALA A 172 16.40 9.79 -23.18
C ALA A 172 15.11 9.55 -22.37
N SER A 173 15.02 8.45 -21.64
CA SER A 173 13.87 8.19 -20.76
C SER A 173 13.77 9.17 -19.59
N LYS A 174 14.90 9.75 -19.15
CA LYS A 174 14.97 10.73 -18.07
C LYS A 174 14.65 12.17 -18.52
N ASP A 175 14.63 12.45 -19.82
CA ASP A 175 14.37 13.81 -20.34
C ASP A 175 12.95 14.30 -20.01
N VAL A 176 11.99 13.42 -19.71
CA VAL A 176 10.69 13.81 -19.16
C VAL A 176 10.86 14.64 -17.88
N GLY A 177 11.87 14.37 -17.06
CA GLY A 177 12.14 15.15 -15.84
C GLY A 177 12.41 16.62 -16.13
N ARG A 178 13.12 16.95 -17.21
CA ARG A 178 13.38 18.34 -17.62
C ARG A 178 12.08 19.07 -18.02
N LEU A 179 11.15 18.34 -18.63
CA LEU A 179 9.84 18.87 -19.00
C LEU A 179 8.96 19.18 -17.77
N LEU A 180 9.13 18.42 -16.68
CA LEU A 180 8.24 18.45 -15.53
C LEU A 180 8.78 19.24 -14.34
N GLU A 181 10.09 19.47 -14.25
CA GLU A 181 10.75 20.01 -13.04
C GLU A 181 10.15 21.33 -12.56
N ALA A 182 9.92 22.29 -13.48
CA ALA A 182 9.38 23.60 -13.11
C ALA A 182 7.98 23.50 -12.50
N ASP A 183 7.09 22.76 -13.16
CA ASP A 183 5.72 22.51 -12.67
C ASP A 183 5.72 21.74 -11.35
N LEU A 184 6.61 20.76 -11.20
CA LEU A 184 6.73 20.00 -9.96
C LEU A 184 7.19 20.88 -8.79
N ARG A 185 8.18 21.75 -8.99
CA ARG A 185 8.64 22.68 -7.96
C ARG A 185 7.55 23.68 -7.55
N GLU A 186 6.79 24.20 -8.52
CA GLU A 186 5.63 25.06 -8.24
C GLU A 186 4.56 24.31 -7.44
N LEU A 187 4.24 23.07 -7.84
CA LEU A 187 3.27 22.22 -7.12
C LEU A 187 3.70 21.95 -5.68
N VAL A 188 4.98 21.65 -5.43
CA VAL A 188 5.52 21.46 -4.09
C VAL A 188 5.35 22.71 -3.23
N LYS A 189 5.62 23.90 -3.78
CA LYS A 189 5.42 25.17 -3.06
C LYS A 189 3.96 25.44 -2.75
N LEU A 190 3.04 25.16 -3.67
CA LEU A 190 1.59 25.30 -3.44
C LEU A 190 1.09 24.30 -2.38
N ARG A 191 1.53 23.05 -2.43
CA ARG A 191 1.23 22.03 -1.41
C ARG A 191 1.72 22.46 -0.03
N ASN A 192 2.92 23.02 0.05
CA ASN A 192 3.46 23.57 1.31
C ASN A 192 2.66 24.78 1.79
N ALA A 193 2.21 25.67 0.88
CA ALA A 193 1.36 26.81 1.26
C ALA A 193 0.02 26.33 1.84
N ALA A 194 -0.61 25.32 1.21
CA ALA A 194 -1.82 24.67 1.72
C ALA A 194 -1.60 24.07 3.12
N ALA A 195 -0.53 23.32 3.31
CA ALA A 195 -0.21 22.72 4.61
C ALA A 195 0.06 23.77 5.69
N LYS A 196 0.78 24.83 5.37
CA LYS A 196 1.05 25.94 6.30
C LYS A 196 -0.21 26.69 6.71
N SER A 197 -1.17 26.88 5.81
CA SER A 197 -2.47 27.50 6.16
C SER A 197 -3.27 26.66 7.16
N LEU A 198 -3.02 25.36 7.24
CA LEU A 198 -3.60 24.44 8.20
C LEU A 198 -2.73 24.22 9.45
N GLY A 199 -1.63 24.97 9.60
CA GLY A 199 -0.76 24.94 10.77
C GLY A 199 0.37 23.91 10.74
N PHE A 200 0.65 23.28 9.59
CA PHE A 200 1.74 22.32 9.45
C PHE A 200 3.03 22.98 8.93
N SER A 201 4.18 22.42 9.30
CA SER A 201 5.48 22.90 8.84
C SER A 201 5.71 22.68 7.34
N SER A 202 5.18 21.60 6.78
CA SER A 202 5.26 21.23 5.36
C SER A 202 4.10 20.32 4.95
N PHE A 203 3.92 20.14 3.66
CA PHE A 203 2.96 19.18 3.12
C PHE A 203 3.32 17.73 3.53
N HIS A 204 4.60 17.40 3.57
CA HIS A 204 5.06 16.09 4.04
C HIS A 204 4.60 15.83 5.48
N ALA A 205 4.81 16.78 6.38
CA ALA A 205 4.37 16.66 7.78
C ALA A 205 2.84 16.55 7.90
N MET A 206 2.09 17.32 7.08
CA MET A 206 0.63 17.24 7.03
C MET A 206 0.17 15.84 6.58
N GLN A 207 0.71 15.32 5.49
CA GLN A 207 0.31 14.00 4.98
C GLN A 207 0.61 12.87 5.97
N LEU A 208 1.76 12.88 6.64
CA LEU A 208 2.04 11.91 7.70
C LEU A 208 1.01 12.00 8.83
N TYR A 209 0.70 13.22 9.29
CA TYR A 209 -0.30 13.43 10.34
C TYR A 209 -1.69 12.91 9.94
N LEU A 210 -2.14 13.19 8.71
CA LEU A 210 -3.43 12.72 8.17
C LEU A 210 -3.49 11.19 8.08
N ASN A 211 -2.34 10.54 7.90
CA ASN A 211 -2.20 9.09 7.87
C ASN A 211 -1.83 8.47 9.23
N GLU A 212 -1.97 9.23 10.33
CA GLU A 212 -1.65 8.75 11.68
C GLU A 212 -0.21 8.23 11.80
N GLN A 213 0.73 8.87 11.11
CA GLN A 213 2.14 8.55 11.11
C GLN A 213 2.95 9.67 11.76
N ASP A 214 3.96 9.31 12.56
CA ASP A 214 4.93 10.25 13.13
C ASP A 214 6.22 10.23 12.29
N GLY A 215 6.68 11.41 11.91
CA GLY A 215 7.84 11.55 11.02
C GLY A 215 9.17 11.09 11.66
N VAL A 216 9.31 11.22 13.00
CA VAL A 216 10.52 10.79 13.71
C VAL A 216 10.52 9.27 13.84
N GLU A 217 9.39 8.67 14.24
CA GLU A 217 9.23 7.22 14.33
C GLU A 217 9.43 6.56 12.96
N LEU A 218 8.87 7.17 11.90
CA LEU A 218 9.01 6.68 10.52
C LEU A 218 10.48 6.67 10.06
N LEU A 219 11.23 7.75 10.29
CA LEU A 219 12.64 7.79 9.93
C LEU A 219 13.45 6.77 10.72
N LYS A 220 13.17 6.62 12.04
CA LYS A 220 13.81 5.61 12.88
C LYS A 220 13.53 4.19 12.35
N LEU A 221 12.29 3.88 11.98
CA LEU A 221 11.91 2.61 11.38
C LEU A 221 12.75 2.30 10.13
N PHE A 222 12.93 3.31 9.26
CA PHE A 222 13.71 3.17 8.03
C PHE A 222 15.22 3.13 8.30
N ASP A 223 15.75 3.80 9.33
CA ASP A 223 17.14 3.68 9.76
C ASP A 223 17.44 2.27 10.30
N ASP A 224 16.53 1.72 11.12
CA ASP A 224 16.64 0.35 11.62
C ASP A 224 16.53 -0.68 10.46
N LEU A 225 15.65 -0.45 9.49
CA LEU A 225 15.55 -1.28 8.28
C LEU A 225 16.85 -1.27 7.49
N ASP A 226 17.43 -0.09 7.24
CA ASP A 226 18.71 0.03 6.54
C ASP A 226 19.82 -0.72 7.28
N ARG A 227 19.95 -0.50 8.58
CA ARG A 227 20.95 -1.15 9.44
C ARG A 227 20.86 -2.67 9.38
N LEU A 228 19.66 -3.23 9.50
CA LEU A 228 19.44 -4.68 9.57
C LEU A 228 19.57 -5.38 8.21
N THR A 229 19.30 -4.67 7.10
CA THR A 229 19.29 -5.28 5.77
C THR A 229 20.45 -4.84 4.88
N ARG A 230 21.37 -3.99 5.38
CA ARG A 230 22.51 -3.48 4.58
C ARG A 230 23.47 -4.60 4.18
N ALA A 231 23.88 -5.45 5.11
CA ALA A 231 24.80 -6.54 4.81
C ALA A 231 24.21 -7.56 3.82
N PRO A 232 22.98 -8.10 4.00
CA PRO A 232 22.34 -8.93 2.99
C PRO A 232 22.22 -8.24 1.61
N PHE A 233 21.87 -6.95 1.59
CA PHE A 233 21.77 -6.20 0.33
C PHE A 233 23.13 -6.10 -0.37
N LEU A 234 24.19 -5.73 0.33
CA LEU A 234 25.52 -5.60 -0.27
C LEU A 234 26.04 -6.92 -0.83
N LYS A 235 25.79 -8.05 -0.12
CA LYS A 235 26.10 -9.40 -0.61
C LYS A 235 25.36 -9.70 -1.91
N ALA A 236 24.03 -9.54 -1.92
CA ALA A 236 23.20 -9.80 -3.09
C ALA A 236 23.54 -8.85 -4.25
N LYS A 237 23.83 -7.57 -3.95
CA LYS A 237 24.26 -6.59 -4.95
C LYS A 237 25.60 -6.98 -5.59
N GLY A 238 26.57 -7.41 -4.81
CA GLY A 238 27.87 -7.85 -5.33
C GLY A 238 27.75 -9.03 -6.29
N GLU A 239 26.93 -10.03 -5.97
CA GLU A 239 26.62 -11.16 -6.86
C GLU A 239 25.95 -10.68 -8.16
N MET A 240 24.96 -9.80 -8.03
CA MET A 240 24.23 -9.23 -9.16
C MET A 240 25.16 -8.40 -10.06
N ASP A 241 25.98 -7.54 -9.47
CA ASP A 241 26.92 -6.66 -10.18
C ASP A 241 27.92 -7.50 -11.01
N ALA A 242 28.45 -8.58 -10.45
CA ALA A 242 29.35 -9.49 -11.19
C ALA A 242 28.64 -10.14 -12.40
N ILE A 243 27.37 -10.55 -12.25
CA ILE A 243 26.60 -11.14 -13.34
C ILE A 243 26.30 -10.09 -14.43
N LEU A 244 25.89 -8.87 -14.05
CA LEU A 244 25.57 -7.80 -14.99
C LEU A 244 26.82 -7.30 -15.73
N ALA A 245 27.94 -7.12 -15.04
CA ALA A 245 29.21 -6.73 -15.64
C ALA A 245 29.68 -7.77 -16.68
N LYS A 246 29.63 -9.06 -16.31
CA LYS A 246 29.93 -10.17 -17.25
C LYS A 246 29.01 -10.16 -18.47
N LYS A 247 27.68 -9.95 -18.27
CA LYS A 247 26.71 -9.88 -19.36
C LYS A 247 27.01 -8.72 -20.33
N CYS A 248 27.42 -7.57 -19.81
CA CYS A 248 27.74 -6.39 -20.60
C CYS A 248 29.22 -6.34 -21.05
N GLN A 249 30.05 -7.30 -20.67
CA GLN A 249 31.50 -7.36 -21.01
C GLN A 249 32.28 -6.13 -20.55
N ILE A 250 32.00 -5.66 -19.32
CA ILE A 250 32.64 -4.51 -18.68
C ILE A 250 33.16 -4.87 -17.28
N GLY A 251 33.95 -4.00 -16.68
CA GLY A 251 34.33 -4.11 -15.27
C GLY A 251 33.14 -3.80 -14.34
N VAL A 252 33.17 -4.36 -13.12
CA VAL A 252 32.13 -4.07 -12.10
C VAL A 252 32.12 -2.58 -11.73
N ASP A 253 33.25 -1.94 -11.71
CA ASP A 253 33.43 -0.51 -11.44
C ASP A 253 32.89 0.41 -12.56
N GLU A 254 32.68 -0.13 -13.78
CA GLU A 254 32.09 0.57 -14.92
C GLU A 254 30.55 0.49 -14.94
N LEU A 255 29.95 -0.30 -14.05
CA LEU A 255 28.48 -0.35 -13.95
C LEU A 255 27.90 1.03 -13.62
N ARG A 256 26.80 1.36 -14.31
CA ARG A 256 26.04 2.62 -14.15
C ARG A 256 24.56 2.30 -14.11
N PRO A 257 23.68 3.25 -13.73
CA PRO A 257 22.23 3.01 -13.56
C PRO A 257 21.56 2.29 -14.73
N TRP A 258 21.96 2.52 -15.95
CA TRP A 258 21.40 1.87 -17.16
C TRP A 258 21.69 0.39 -17.30
N HIS A 259 22.53 -0.19 -16.44
CA HIS A 259 22.84 -1.63 -16.47
C HIS A 259 21.85 -2.47 -15.63
N TYR A 260 21.01 -1.84 -14.78
CA TYR A 260 20.18 -2.54 -13.78
C TYR A 260 18.76 -2.86 -14.25
N HIS A 261 18.48 -2.88 -15.56
CA HIS A 261 17.23 -3.30 -16.22
C HIS A 261 16.01 -2.36 -15.99
N ASP A 262 16.02 -1.55 -14.97
CA ASP A 262 14.94 -0.63 -14.62
C ASP A 262 15.51 0.80 -14.53
N PRO A 263 14.79 1.84 -15.00
CA PRO A 263 15.29 3.22 -14.98
C PRO A 263 15.65 3.77 -13.61
N PHE A 264 15.15 3.15 -12.51
CA PHE A 264 15.32 3.60 -11.14
C PHE A 264 15.96 2.57 -10.22
N PHE A 265 16.23 1.36 -10.71
CA PHE A 265 16.65 0.23 -9.89
C PHE A 265 15.69 -0.01 -8.71
N GLN A 266 14.39 0.04 -9.01
CA GLN A 266 13.33 -0.30 -8.06
C GLN A 266 12.88 -1.76 -8.18
N GLU A 267 13.17 -2.39 -9.32
CA GLU A 267 12.87 -3.77 -9.64
C GLU A 267 14.15 -4.61 -9.73
N SER A 268 14.02 -5.89 -9.41
CA SER A 268 15.15 -6.82 -9.50
C SER A 268 15.49 -7.14 -10.95
N PRO A 269 16.75 -7.00 -11.37
CA PRO A 269 17.20 -7.56 -12.64
C PRO A 269 16.98 -9.07 -12.70
N ALA A 270 16.54 -9.57 -13.87
CA ALA A 270 16.37 -11.00 -14.11
C ALA A 270 17.75 -11.67 -14.29
N ILE A 271 18.39 -12.01 -13.19
CA ILE A 271 19.73 -12.64 -13.16
C ILE A 271 19.69 -14.14 -12.82
N TYR A 272 18.57 -14.62 -12.29
CA TYR A 272 18.39 -16.04 -12.00
C TYR A 272 17.61 -16.70 -13.15
N PRO A 273 18.19 -17.69 -13.85
CA PRO A 273 17.52 -18.36 -14.95
C PRO A 273 16.46 -19.32 -14.40
N ALA A 274 15.21 -18.89 -14.39
CA ALA A 274 14.07 -19.75 -14.07
C ALA A 274 12.86 -19.30 -14.86
N ASP A 275 12.16 -20.25 -15.46
CA ASP A 275 10.85 -20.04 -16.06
C ASP A 275 9.78 -20.18 -14.98
N LEU A 276 9.51 -19.09 -14.26
CA LEU A 276 8.48 -19.06 -13.22
C LEU A 276 7.06 -19.20 -13.79
N ASP A 277 6.88 -18.97 -15.09
CA ASP A 277 5.58 -19.09 -15.75
C ASP A 277 5.23 -20.57 -16.10
N ALA A 278 6.24 -21.42 -16.25
CA ALA A 278 6.04 -22.80 -16.69
C ALA A 278 4.96 -23.58 -15.90
N PRO A 279 4.90 -23.51 -14.57
CA PRO A 279 3.87 -24.21 -13.79
C PRO A 279 2.45 -23.69 -14.07
N PHE A 280 2.33 -22.40 -14.40
CA PHE A 280 1.04 -21.75 -14.54
C PHE A 280 0.44 -21.83 -15.94
N ARG A 281 1.19 -22.24 -16.97
CA ARG A 281 0.69 -22.34 -18.36
C ARG A 281 -0.53 -23.24 -18.50
N LYS A 282 -0.70 -24.22 -17.62
CA LYS A 282 -1.84 -25.15 -17.62
C LYS A 282 -2.66 -25.10 -16.31
N ALA A 283 -2.29 -24.23 -15.38
CA ALA A 283 -2.97 -24.12 -14.09
C ALA A 283 -4.27 -23.28 -14.21
N ASP A 284 -5.29 -23.71 -13.52
CA ASP A 284 -6.48 -22.88 -13.26
C ASP A 284 -6.21 -21.97 -12.05
N ILE A 285 -5.82 -20.73 -12.33
CA ILE A 285 -5.48 -19.73 -11.30
C ILE A 285 -6.69 -19.44 -10.40
N LEU A 286 -7.92 -19.42 -10.94
CA LEU A 286 -9.11 -19.17 -10.13
C LEU A 286 -9.43 -20.34 -9.20
N ALA A 287 -9.30 -21.57 -9.69
CA ALA A 287 -9.47 -22.75 -8.85
C ALA A 287 -8.43 -22.77 -7.72
N LEU A 288 -7.15 -22.51 -8.05
CA LEU A 288 -6.08 -22.38 -7.06
C LEU A 288 -6.43 -21.38 -5.96
N CYS A 289 -6.83 -20.16 -6.33
CA CYS A 289 -7.19 -19.13 -5.35
C CYS A 289 -8.43 -19.52 -4.54
N ARG A 290 -9.46 -20.07 -5.18
CA ARG A 290 -10.69 -20.52 -4.50
C ARG A 290 -10.39 -21.59 -3.45
N ASP A 291 -9.63 -22.61 -3.83
CA ASP A 291 -9.28 -23.72 -2.94
C ASP A 291 -8.40 -23.28 -1.78
N PHE A 292 -7.42 -22.39 -2.07
CA PHE A 292 -6.58 -21.82 -1.04
C PHE A 292 -7.37 -21.02 0.00
N TYR A 293 -8.12 -19.99 -0.43
CA TYR A 293 -8.85 -19.11 0.50
C TYR A 293 -9.96 -19.86 1.24
N LYS A 294 -10.67 -20.77 0.56
CA LYS A 294 -11.64 -21.66 1.21
C LYS A 294 -10.96 -22.57 2.25
N GLY A 295 -9.81 -23.14 1.90
CA GLY A 295 -9.05 -24.03 2.77
C GLY A 295 -8.55 -23.38 4.05
N ILE A 296 -8.22 -22.09 4.01
CA ILE A 296 -7.85 -21.33 5.21
C ILE A 296 -9.04 -20.73 5.97
N GLY A 297 -10.29 -20.96 5.51
CA GLY A 297 -11.50 -20.49 6.17
C GLY A 297 -11.92 -19.06 5.80
N LEU A 298 -11.44 -18.52 4.68
CA LEU A 298 -11.77 -17.20 4.14
C LEU A 298 -12.36 -17.30 2.72
N PRO A 299 -13.57 -17.88 2.52
CA PRO A 299 -14.13 -18.15 1.20
C PRO A 299 -14.39 -16.87 0.40
N ILE A 300 -14.05 -16.89 -0.89
CA ILE A 300 -14.08 -15.74 -1.80
C ILE A 300 -15.15 -15.84 -2.89
N ASP A 301 -16.02 -16.84 -2.86
CA ASP A 301 -17.01 -17.09 -3.94
C ASP A 301 -17.90 -15.89 -4.21
N LYS A 302 -18.32 -15.16 -3.17
CA LYS A 302 -19.12 -13.95 -3.30
C LYS A 302 -18.38 -12.80 -4.00
N VAL A 303 -17.06 -12.71 -3.78
CA VAL A 303 -16.19 -11.73 -4.44
C VAL A 303 -16.06 -12.09 -5.91
N LEU A 304 -15.69 -13.33 -6.22
CA LEU A 304 -15.50 -13.80 -7.61
C LEU A 304 -16.78 -13.64 -8.45
N ALA A 305 -17.96 -13.90 -7.88
CA ALA A 305 -19.24 -13.75 -8.58
C ALA A 305 -19.56 -12.31 -9.02
N ARG A 306 -18.92 -11.30 -8.41
CA ARG A 306 -19.13 -9.86 -8.70
C ARG A 306 -17.97 -9.24 -9.44
N SER A 307 -16.88 -9.98 -9.64
CA SER A 307 -15.61 -9.52 -10.20
C SER A 307 -15.60 -9.56 -11.72
N ASP A 308 -14.68 -8.79 -12.32
CA ASP A 308 -14.41 -8.78 -13.76
C ASP A 308 -12.95 -9.20 -13.96
N LEU A 309 -12.74 -10.45 -14.40
CA LEU A 309 -11.47 -11.15 -14.22
C LEU A 309 -10.66 -11.35 -15.50
N TYR A 310 -11.24 -11.06 -16.67
CA TYR A 310 -10.59 -11.32 -17.96
C TYR A 310 -10.53 -10.06 -18.83
N GLU A 311 -9.53 -10.00 -19.70
CA GLU A 311 -9.32 -8.89 -20.61
C GLU A 311 -10.50 -8.72 -21.58
N LYS A 312 -10.87 -7.47 -21.82
CA LYS A 312 -11.85 -7.07 -22.83
C LYS A 312 -11.60 -5.62 -23.28
N PRO A 313 -12.12 -5.22 -24.46
CA PRO A 313 -11.97 -3.86 -24.95
C PRO A 313 -12.49 -2.80 -23.97
N GLY A 314 -11.72 -1.73 -23.80
CA GLY A 314 -12.07 -0.59 -22.92
C GLY A 314 -11.83 -0.82 -21.41
N LYS A 315 -11.46 -2.02 -21.01
CA LYS A 315 -11.17 -2.34 -19.60
C LYS A 315 -9.77 -1.86 -19.19
N SER A 316 -9.63 -1.43 -17.93
CA SER A 316 -8.34 -1.10 -17.32
C SER A 316 -7.37 -2.28 -17.36
N PRO A 317 -6.09 -2.07 -17.74
CA PRO A 317 -5.08 -3.13 -17.72
C PRO A 317 -4.56 -3.46 -16.32
N HIS A 318 -4.82 -2.59 -15.34
CA HIS A 318 -4.34 -2.75 -13.95
C HIS A 318 -5.37 -3.47 -13.11
N ALA A 319 -4.92 -4.47 -12.34
CA ALA A 319 -5.75 -5.12 -11.33
C ALA A 319 -5.97 -4.21 -10.13
N PHE A 320 -7.11 -4.38 -9.47
CA PHE A 320 -7.41 -3.80 -8.16
C PHE A 320 -8.57 -4.51 -7.49
N CYS A 321 -8.61 -4.43 -6.15
CA CYS A 321 -9.77 -4.76 -5.34
C CYS A 321 -10.49 -3.47 -4.92
N THR A 322 -11.81 -3.50 -4.85
CA THR A 322 -12.63 -2.38 -4.37
C THR A 322 -13.79 -2.88 -3.51
N ASP A 323 -14.04 -2.18 -2.41
CA ASP A 323 -15.21 -2.34 -1.55
C ASP A 323 -16.19 -1.20 -1.84
N ILE A 324 -17.33 -1.53 -2.45
CA ILE A 324 -18.28 -0.54 -2.98
C ILE A 324 -19.09 0.12 -1.86
N ASP A 325 -19.53 -0.66 -0.86
CA ASP A 325 -20.57 -0.23 0.08
C ASP A 325 -20.20 -0.34 1.57
N ARG A 326 -18.98 -0.81 1.84
CA ARG A 326 -18.51 -1.15 3.19
C ARG A 326 -19.46 -2.11 3.93
N SER A 327 -20.13 -2.96 3.16
CA SER A 327 -21.12 -3.91 3.68
C SER A 327 -21.08 -5.27 2.95
N GLY A 328 -19.97 -5.55 2.25
CA GLY A 328 -19.68 -6.82 1.61
C GLY A 328 -19.86 -6.85 0.09
N ASP A 329 -20.12 -5.72 -0.59
CA ASP A 329 -20.02 -5.64 -2.05
C ASP A 329 -18.56 -5.38 -2.45
N VAL A 330 -17.77 -6.43 -2.37
CA VAL A 330 -16.34 -6.42 -2.69
C VAL A 330 -16.12 -7.06 -4.05
N ARG A 331 -15.29 -6.40 -4.88
CA ARG A 331 -15.06 -6.81 -6.27
C ARG A 331 -13.59 -6.71 -6.63
N VAL A 332 -13.13 -7.61 -7.49
CA VAL A 332 -11.77 -7.62 -8.06
C VAL A 332 -11.86 -7.41 -9.57
N LEU A 333 -11.08 -6.47 -10.09
CA LEU A 333 -10.80 -6.33 -11.50
C LEU A 333 -9.42 -6.93 -11.79
N ALA A 334 -9.35 -7.85 -12.75
CA ALA A 334 -8.12 -8.49 -13.19
C ALA A 334 -8.17 -8.77 -14.70
N ASN A 335 -7.03 -9.16 -15.30
CA ASN A 335 -6.95 -9.59 -16.70
C ASN A 335 -6.14 -10.89 -16.74
N ILE A 336 -6.69 -11.94 -16.14
CA ILE A 336 -5.99 -13.21 -15.88
C ILE A 336 -5.48 -13.84 -17.15
N ALA A 337 -4.18 -14.14 -17.14
CA ALA A 337 -3.50 -14.96 -18.14
C ALA A 337 -2.67 -16.06 -17.42
N PRO A 338 -2.39 -17.20 -18.07
CA PRO A 338 -1.75 -18.36 -17.44
C PRO A 338 -0.25 -18.16 -17.23
N ASN A 339 0.13 -17.32 -16.26
CA ASN A 339 1.52 -17.01 -15.89
C ASN A 339 1.64 -16.71 -14.38
N GLU A 340 2.86 -16.64 -13.87
CA GLU A 340 3.17 -16.36 -12.46
C GLU A 340 2.68 -14.98 -12.03
N TYR A 341 2.82 -13.98 -12.87
CA TYR A 341 2.37 -12.62 -12.59
C TYR A 341 0.89 -12.59 -12.20
N TRP A 342 0.01 -13.22 -12.98
CA TRP A 342 -1.42 -13.23 -12.67
C TRP A 342 -1.80 -14.15 -11.51
N ALA A 343 -1.06 -15.23 -11.27
CA ALA A 343 -1.26 -16.03 -10.07
C ALA A 343 -0.90 -15.26 -8.80
N SER A 344 0.23 -14.56 -8.81
CA SER A 344 0.66 -13.66 -7.73
C SER A 344 -0.34 -12.52 -7.54
N THR A 345 -0.73 -11.83 -8.62
CA THR A 345 -1.69 -10.72 -8.60
C THR A 345 -3.05 -11.15 -8.05
N MET A 346 -3.56 -12.31 -8.45
CA MET A 346 -4.85 -12.80 -7.94
C MET A 346 -4.80 -13.14 -6.45
N LEU A 347 -3.71 -13.74 -5.96
CA LEU A 347 -3.52 -13.94 -4.53
C LEU A 347 -3.43 -12.60 -3.77
N HIS A 348 -2.81 -11.59 -4.37
CA HIS A 348 -2.70 -10.22 -3.82
C HIS A 348 -4.08 -9.55 -3.73
N GLU A 349 -4.80 -9.42 -4.85
CA GLU A 349 -6.09 -8.73 -4.89
C GLU A 349 -7.15 -9.41 -4.03
N LEU A 350 -7.14 -10.73 -3.97
CA LEU A 350 -8.01 -11.47 -3.08
C LEU A 350 -7.57 -11.36 -1.60
N GLY A 351 -6.30 -11.07 -1.34
CA GLY A 351 -5.80 -10.67 -0.02
C GLY A 351 -6.45 -9.37 0.47
N HIS A 352 -6.53 -8.35 -0.40
CA HIS A 352 -7.32 -7.15 -0.12
C HIS A 352 -8.80 -7.49 0.10
N ALA A 353 -9.36 -8.34 -0.75
CA ALA A 353 -10.78 -8.69 -0.66
C ALA A 353 -11.15 -9.37 0.66
N VAL A 354 -10.32 -10.26 1.19
CA VAL A 354 -10.60 -10.89 2.50
C VAL A 354 -10.36 -9.93 3.68
N TYR A 355 -9.56 -8.87 3.51
CA TYR A 355 -9.40 -7.81 4.52
C TYR A 355 -10.30 -6.59 4.23
N SER A 356 -11.46 -6.76 3.66
CA SER A 356 -12.46 -5.73 3.40
C SER A 356 -13.65 -5.87 4.37
N SER A 357 -14.71 -5.11 4.13
CA SER A 357 -15.96 -5.23 4.86
C SER A 357 -16.59 -6.64 4.82
N LEU A 358 -16.11 -7.51 3.94
CA LEU A 358 -16.53 -8.91 3.85
C LEU A 358 -16.31 -9.67 5.18
N ASN A 359 -15.22 -9.40 5.88
CA ASN A 359 -14.84 -10.06 7.13
C ASN A 359 -14.79 -9.11 8.34
N MET A 360 -15.34 -7.90 8.21
CA MET A 360 -15.47 -6.94 9.31
C MET A 360 -16.81 -7.11 10.02
N SER A 361 -16.86 -6.74 11.31
CA SER A 361 -18.12 -6.71 12.04
C SER A 361 -19.09 -5.70 11.44
N GLN A 362 -20.32 -6.13 11.18
CA GLN A 362 -21.39 -5.24 10.70
C GLN A 362 -21.94 -4.31 11.80
N ASP A 363 -21.57 -4.55 13.07
CA ASP A 363 -21.89 -3.66 14.19
C ASP A 363 -20.97 -2.44 14.28
N LEU A 364 -19.88 -2.41 13.48
CA LEU A 364 -19.01 -1.24 13.41
C LEU A 364 -19.78 -0.03 12.85
N PRO A 365 -19.63 1.16 13.43
CA PRO A 365 -20.04 2.40 12.78
C PRO A 365 -19.45 2.52 11.38
N TYR A 366 -20.20 3.09 10.44
CA TYR A 366 -19.79 3.20 9.04
C TYR A 366 -18.37 3.76 8.82
N PRO A 367 -17.92 4.84 9.52
CA PRO A 367 -16.55 5.34 9.36
C PRO A 367 -15.46 4.35 9.76
N LEU A 368 -15.78 3.33 10.57
CA LEU A 368 -14.84 2.31 11.03
C LEU A 368 -14.81 1.05 10.13
N ARG A 369 -15.72 0.95 9.15
CA ARG A 369 -15.79 -0.18 8.21
C ARG A 369 -14.80 0.04 7.06
N GLY A 370 -13.58 -0.37 7.25
CA GLY A 370 -12.49 -0.29 6.30
C GLY A 370 -11.20 -0.79 6.95
N GLU A 371 -10.17 -0.97 6.16
CA GLU A 371 -8.87 -1.39 6.65
C GLU A 371 -8.25 -0.30 7.55
N ALA A 372 -7.49 -0.71 8.54
CA ALA A 372 -6.88 0.22 9.50
C ALA A 372 -6.02 1.29 8.80
N HIS A 373 -5.29 0.90 7.77
CA HIS A 373 -4.46 1.76 6.94
C HIS A 373 -4.11 1.06 5.62
N ILE A 374 -3.70 1.82 4.61
CA ILE A 374 -3.24 1.26 3.33
C ILE A 374 -2.08 0.27 3.51
N LEU A 375 -1.12 0.55 4.40
CA LEU A 375 -0.02 -0.36 4.67
C LEU A 375 -0.47 -1.72 5.22
N THR A 376 -1.57 -1.78 5.96
CA THR A 376 -2.05 -3.03 6.56
C THR A 376 -2.74 -3.92 5.53
N THR A 377 -3.54 -3.33 4.63
CA THR A 377 -4.17 -4.08 3.55
C THR A 377 -3.16 -4.51 2.49
N GLU A 378 -2.24 -3.62 2.09
CA GLU A 378 -1.10 -3.98 1.24
C GLU A 378 -0.27 -5.12 1.85
N GLY A 379 0.02 -5.04 3.14
CA GLY A 379 0.82 -6.07 3.80
C GLY A 379 0.13 -7.44 3.83
N ILE A 380 -1.19 -7.51 4.00
CA ILE A 380 -1.94 -8.77 3.88
C ILE A 380 -1.90 -9.29 2.44
N ALA A 381 -2.12 -8.43 1.46
CA ALA A 381 -2.06 -8.78 0.05
C ALA A 381 -0.66 -9.28 -0.35
N MET A 382 0.40 -8.56 0.04
CA MET A 382 1.79 -8.94 -0.17
C MET A 382 2.16 -10.25 0.53
N LEU A 383 1.58 -10.55 1.69
CA LEU A 383 1.80 -11.81 2.37
C LEU A 383 1.26 -12.99 1.56
N PHE A 384 0.05 -12.87 1.03
CA PHE A 384 -0.57 -13.95 0.24
C PHE A 384 0.07 -14.12 -1.13
N GLU A 385 0.49 -13.05 -1.82
CA GLU A 385 1.13 -13.14 -3.13
C GLU A 385 2.42 -13.98 -3.11
N ARG A 386 3.16 -13.97 -1.97
CA ARG A 386 4.42 -14.71 -1.82
C ARG A 386 4.26 -16.22 -2.03
N PHE A 387 3.04 -16.75 -1.82
CA PHE A 387 2.78 -18.18 -1.97
C PHE A 387 2.84 -18.66 -3.44
N SER A 388 2.62 -17.79 -4.44
CA SER A 388 2.81 -18.13 -5.86
C SER A 388 4.22 -18.66 -6.18
N ARG A 389 5.19 -18.39 -5.30
CA ARG A 389 6.61 -18.75 -5.45
C ARG A 389 7.08 -19.84 -4.49
N LYS A 390 6.15 -20.53 -3.82
CA LYS A 390 6.43 -21.64 -2.91
C LYS A 390 6.06 -22.97 -3.58
N SER A 391 7.06 -23.84 -3.81
CA SER A 391 6.83 -25.14 -4.47
C SER A 391 5.82 -25.99 -3.70
N ALA A 392 5.96 -26.10 -2.38
CA ALA A 392 5.06 -26.86 -1.54
C ALA A 392 3.61 -26.33 -1.56
N PHE A 393 3.42 -25.01 -1.73
CA PHE A 393 2.10 -24.41 -1.90
C PHE A 393 1.51 -24.81 -3.26
N LEU A 394 2.26 -24.66 -4.33
CA LEU A 394 1.81 -24.96 -5.70
C LEU A 394 1.41 -26.43 -5.85
N GLU A 395 2.24 -27.36 -5.36
CA GLU A 395 1.92 -28.78 -5.38
C GLU A 395 0.67 -29.10 -4.54
N ARG A 396 0.51 -28.47 -3.37
CA ARG A 396 -0.68 -28.62 -2.54
C ARG A 396 -1.95 -28.10 -3.20
N MET A 397 -1.82 -27.09 -4.07
CA MET A 397 -2.91 -26.52 -4.88
C MET A 397 -3.07 -27.24 -6.24
N GLY A 398 -2.42 -28.38 -6.46
CA GLY A 398 -2.56 -29.17 -7.67
C GLY A 398 -1.78 -28.65 -8.89
N VAL A 399 -0.86 -27.70 -8.68
CA VAL A 399 0.03 -27.20 -9.74
C VAL A 399 1.30 -28.02 -9.75
N HIS A 400 1.48 -28.81 -10.81
CA HIS A 400 2.63 -29.71 -10.94
C HIS A 400 3.90 -28.96 -11.33
N LEU A 401 5.00 -29.24 -10.61
CA LEU A 401 6.33 -28.72 -10.87
C LEU A 401 7.23 -29.83 -11.42
N ALA A 402 7.91 -29.56 -12.54
CA ALA A 402 8.86 -30.51 -13.12
C ALA A 402 10.09 -30.73 -12.22
N ASP A 403 10.56 -29.66 -11.57
CA ASP A 403 11.64 -29.69 -10.58
C ASP A 403 11.30 -28.70 -9.44
N PRO A 404 10.64 -29.17 -8.37
CA PRO A 404 10.25 -28.32 -7.23
C PRO A 404 11.42 -27.65 -6.52
N VAL A 405 12.57 -28.34 -6.43
CA VAL A 405 13.77 -27.81 -5.74
C VAL A 405 14.41 -26.67 -6.52
N ALA A 406 14.61 -26.86 -7.83
CA ALA A 406 15.15 -25.81 -8.69
C ALA A 406 14.21 -24.61 -8.76
N PHE A 407 12.89 -24.84 -8.88
CA PHE A 407 11.88 -23.77 -8.85
C PHE A 407 11.94 -22.97 -7.55
N GLU A 408 11.85 -23.62 -6.39
CA GLU A 408 11.88 -22.96 -5.07
C GLU A 408 13.16 -22.15 -4.87
N SER A 409 14.33 -22.73 -5.26
CA SER A 409 15.61 -22.03 -5.15
C SER A 409 15.63 -20.75 -5.97
N ALA A 410 15.24 -20.81 -7.24
CA ALA A 410 15.24 -19.65 -8.13
C ALA A 410 14.18 -18.60 -7.72
N ALA A 411 12.97 -19.04 -7.38
CA ALA A 411 11.88 -18.16 -6.95
C ALA A 411 12.22 -17.45 -5.63
N SER A 412 12.76 -18.16 -4.64
CA SER A 412 13.17 -17.61 -3.36
C SER A 412 14.30 -16.59 -3.51
N ARG A 413 15.34 -16.88 -4.29
CA ARG A 413 16.46 -15.96 -4.55
C ARG A 413 15.97 -14.70 -5.27
N SER A 414 15.09 -14.85 -6.27
CA SER A 414 14.49 -13.72 -6.99
C SER A 414 13.65 -12.84 -6.07
N LEU A 415 12.82 -13.44 -5.21
CA LEU A 415 12.00 -12.71 -4.24
C LEU A 415 12.87 -11.96 -3.22
N LYS A 416 13.87 -12.61 -2.62
CA LYS A 416 14.80 -11.98 -1.67
C LYS A 416 15.53 -10.80 -2.31
N LEU A 417 16.04 -10.95 -3.53
CA LEU A 417 16.71 -9.88 -4.25
C LEU A 417 15.75 -8.70 -4.51
N ARG A 418 14.52 -9.00 -4.98
CA ARG A 418 13.47 -7.99 -5.18
C ARG A 418 13.21 -7.18 -3.91
N LEU A 419 12.97 -7.84 -2.79
CA LEU A 419 12.65 -7.20 -1.51
C LEU A 419 13.81 -6.34 -0.98
N LEU A 420 15.06 -6.81 -1.11
CA LEU A 420 16.24 -6.04 -0.71
C LEU A 420 16.40 -4.78 -1.58
N ILE A 421 16.28 -4.88 -2.90
CA ILE A 421 16.35 -3.74 -3.82
C ILE A 421 15.23 -2.75 -3.51
N PHE A 422 14.01 -3.24 -3.35
CA PHE A 422 12.86 -2.41 -3.04
C PHE A 422 13.02 -1.66 -1.72
N SER A 423 13.59 -2.30 -0.70
CA SER A 423 13.88 -1.64 0.58
C SER A 423 14.84 -0.44 0.42
N ARG A 424 15.80 -0.52 -0.51
CA ARG A 424 16.74 0.58 -0.82
C ARG A 424 16.06 1.71 -1.57
N TRP A 425 15.26 1.34 -2.57
CA TRP A 425 14.48 2.31 -3.33
C TRP A 425 13.53 3.12 -2.43
N CYS A 426 12.84 2.48 -1.49
CA CYS A 426 11.97 3.17 -0.56
C CYS A 426 12.71 4.12 0.39
N GLN A 427 13.98 3.85 0.75
CA GLN A 427 14.84 4.80 1.45
C GLN A 427 15.05 6.08 0.63
N VAL A 428 15.35 5.93 -0.67
CA VAL A 428 15.55 7.07 -1.57
C VAL A 428 14.27 7.91 -1.64
N MET A 429 13.12 7.26 -1.91
CA MET A 429 11.85 7.97 -2.07
C MET A 429 11.42 8.72 -0.81
N LEU A 430 11.41 8.07 0.34
CA LEU A 430 11.01 8.69 1.61
C LEU A 430 11.87 9.92 1.93
N ARG A 431 13.19 9.80 1.85
CA ARG A 431 14.12 10.86 2.25
C ARG A 431 14.16 11.98 1.25
N PHE A 432 14.05 11.65 -0.03
CA PHE A 432 13.98 12.65 -1.08
C PHE A 432 12.73 13.51 -0.95
N GLU A 433 11.54 12.90 -0.84
CA GLU A 433 10.29 13.66 -0.70
C GLU A 433 10.30 14.52 0.55
N LYS A 434 10.71 13.96 1.70
CA LYS A 434 10.85 14.74 2.94
C LYS A 434 11.71 15.97 2.74
N ALA A 435 12.93 15.82 2.23
CA ALA A 435 13.86 16.93 2.05
C ALA A 435 13.38 17.93 0.98
N MET A 436 12.73 17.45 -0.09
CA MET A 436 12.15 18.32 -1.13
C MET A 436 11.02 19.20 -0.57
N TYR A 437 10.14 18.67 0.30
CA TYR A 437 9.10 19.48 0.94
C TYR A 437 9.64 20.40 2.04
N GLU A 438 10.70 20.03 2.74
CA GLU A 438 11.36 20.90 3.75
C GLU A 438 12.08 22.08 3.10
N ASN A 439 12.77 21.86 1.98
CA ASN A 439 13.46 22.90 1.23
C ASN A 439 13.35 22.67 -0.29
N PRO A 440 12.28 23.14 -0.96
CA PRO A 440 12.09 22.93 -2.39
C PRO A 440 13.09 23.68 -3.28
N ASP A 441 13.81 24.65 -2.74
CA ASP A 441 14.76 25.50 -3.49
C ASP A 441 16.21 24.98 -3.45
N GLN A 442 16.49 23.91 -2.68
CA GLN A 442 17.81 23.28 -2.66
C GLN A 442 18.18 22.61 -3.99
N ASP A 443 19.42 22.19 -4.14
CA ASP A 443 19.87 21.39 -5.28
C ASP A 443 19.29 19.96 -5.20
N LEU A 444 18.09 19.80 -5.77
CA LEU A 444 17.39 18.53 -5.79
C LEU A 444 18.08 17.49 -6.68
N ASN A 445 18.87 17.91 -7.69
CA ASN A 445 19.61 16.98 -8.54
C ASN A 445 20.75 16.33 -7.78
N ALA A 446 21.52 17.12 -7.02
CA ALA A 446 22.56 16.61 -6.14
C ALA A 446 21.97 15.71 -5.05
N LEU A 447 20.93 16.18 -4.33
CA LEU A 447 20.24 15.41 -3.30
C LEU A 447 19.76 14.04 -3.80
N TRP A 448 19.16 13.99 -4.99
CA TRP A 448 18.69 12.74 -5.58
C TRP A 448 19.83 11.72 -5.72
N TRP A 449 20.94 12.15 -6.31
CA TRP A 449 22.07 11.25 -6.54
C TRP A 449 22.81 10.87 -5.26
N ASP A 450 22.92 11.77 -4.29
CA ASP A 450 23.50 11.45 -2.97
C ASP A 450 22.71 10.33 -2.26
N LEU A 451 21.38 10.38 -2.36
CA LEU A 451 20.51 9.34 -1.80
C LEU A 451 20.58 8.02 -2.59
N VAL A 452 20.62 8.08 -3.93
CA VAL A 452 20.76 6.90 -4.80
C VAL A 452 22.11 6.21 -4.56
N GLU A 453 23.20 6.95 -4.49
CA GLU A 453 24.52 6.39 -4.17
C GLU A 453 24.56 5.77 -2.79
N ARG A 454 24.02 6.47 -1.78
CA ARG A 454 24.03 6.04 -0.39
C ARG A 454 23.23 4.76 -0.16
N TYR A 455 22.02 4.66 -0.70
CA TYR A 455 21.11 3.57 -0.39
C TYR A 455 21.09 2.46 -1.43
N GLN A 456 21.16 2.79 -2.71
CA GLN A 456 21.15 1.80 -3.78
C GLN A 456 22.55 1.38 -4.24
N GLY A 457 23.59 2.12 -3.85
CA GLY A 457 24.97 1.86 -4.26
C GLY A 457 25.19 1.99 -5.77
N LEU A 458 24.38 2.83 -6.45
CA LEU A 458 24.54 3.13 -7.86
C LEU A 458 25.46 4.33 -8.02
N LYS A 459 26.42 4.25 -8.93
CA LYS A 459 27.31 5.39 -9.23
C LYS A 459 26.56 6.43 -10.06
N ARG A 460 26.61 7.70 -9.64
CA ARG A 460 26.12 8.83 -10.42
C ARG A 460 26.80 8.85 -11.79
N PRO A 461 26.05 9.04 -12.90
CA PRO A 461 26.66 9.22 -14.21
C PRO A 461 27.57 10.46 -14.22
N GLU A 462 28.76 10.33 -14.77
CA GLU A 462 29.76 11.39 -14.79
C GLU A 462 29.22 12.63 -15.52
N GLY A 463 29.42 13.81 -14.90
CA GLY A 463 28.96 15.10 -15.41
C GLY A 463 27.43 15.28 -15.44
N ARG A 464 26.64 14.32 -14.94
CA ARG A 464 25.18 14.43 -14.99
C ARG A 464 24.65 15.42 -13.96
N ASN A 465 24.00 16.46 -14.47
CA ASN A 465 23.19 17.40 -13.69
C ASN A 465 21.82 17.54 -14.39
N ALA A 466 20.87 16.67 -14.02
CA ALA A 466 19.55 16.60 -14.62
C ALA A 466 18.51 16.24 -13.56
N PRO A 467 17.26 16.69 -13.69
CA PRO A 467 16.21 16.45 -12.71
C PRO A 467 15.63 15.03 -12.85
N ASP A 468 16.49 14.01 -12.61
CA ASP A 468 16.12 12.60 -12.72
C ASP A 468 15.00 12.21 -11.76
N PHE A 469 14.90 12.85 -10.60
CA PHE A 469 13.81 12.68 -9.64
C PHE A 469 12.46 13.01 -10.24
N ALA A 470 12.36 14.04 -11.10
CA ALA A 470 11.11 14.47 -11.72
C ALA A 470 10.59 13.49 -12.78
N SER A 471 11.40 12.51 -13.20
CA SER A 471 10.95 11.42 -14.06
C SER A 471 10.16 10.33 -13.31
N LYS A 472 9.99 10.43 -11.97
CA LYS A 472 9.18 9.51 -11.17
C LYS A 472 7.80 10.10 -10.87
N ILE A 473 6.79 9.68 -11.63
CA ILE A 473 5.43 10.25 -11.56
C ILE A 473 4.79 10.16 -10.16
N HIS A 474 5.18 9.22 -9.33
CA HIS A 474 4.62 9.04 -7.97
C HIS A 474 4.80 10.29 -7.09
N ILE A 475 5.86 11.07 -7.29
CA ILE A 475 6.09 12.32 -6.57
C ILE A 475 4.95 13.33 -6.84
N VAL A 476 4.28 13.23 -7.99
CA VAL A 476 3.16 14.08 -8.37
C VAL A 476 1.82 13.45 -8.02
N SER A 477 1.59 12.22 -8.52
CA SER A 477 0.28 11.54 -8.45
C SER A 477 -0.02 10.91 -7.09
N ALA A 478 1.01 10.51 -6.35
CA ALA A 478 0.88 9.87 -5.04
C ALA A 478 1.95 10.41 -4.06
N PRO A 479 1.89 11.71 -3.72
CA PRO A 479 2.91 12.33 -2.87
C PRO A 479 2.86 11.81 -1.44
N VAL A 480 4.04 11.64 -0.83
CA VAL A 480 4.20 11.17 0.56
C VAL A 480 3.51 9.82 0.81
N TYR A 481 3.55 8.94 -0.20
CA TYR A 481 2.84 7.67 -0.14
C TYR A 481 3.77 6.47 -0.18
N TYR A 482 4.91 6.58 -0.87
CA TYR A 482 5.72 5.44 -1.31
C TYR A 482 6.28 4.58 -0.17
N HIS A 483 6.55 5.18 0.99
CA HIS A 483 7.02 4.47 2.19
C HIS A 483 6.01 3.44 2.72
N ASN A 484 4.70 3.62 2.45
CA ASN A 484 3.65 2.70 2.89
C ASN A 484 3.79 1.31 2.25
N TYR A 485 4.29 1.21 1.01
CA TYR A 485 4.58 -0.08 0.39
C TYR A 485 5.64 -0.85 1.18
N MET A 486 6.72 -0.19 1.58
CA MET A 486 7.75 -0.85 2.39
C MET A 486 7.23 -1.21 3.78
N MET A 487 6.45 -0.34 4.40
CA MET A 487 5.79 -0.64 5.67
C MET A 487 4.83 -1.83 5.55
N GLY A 488 4.17 -1.98 4.40
CA GLY A 488 3.35 -3.17 4.07
C GLY A 488 4.19 -4.46 4.04
N GLU A 489 5.36 -4.45 3.42
CA GLU A 489 6.28 -5.61 3.42
C GLU A 489 6.78 -5.95 4.84
N LEU A 490 7.06 -4.92 5.67
CA LEU A 490 7.41 -5.13 7.09
C LEU A 490 6.26 -5.75 7.86
N PHE A 491 5.04 -5.22 7.66
CA PHE A 491 3.82 -5.74 8.28
C PHE A 491 3.54 -7.19 7.86
N ALA A 492 3.67 -7.50 6.55
CA ALA A 492 3.53 -8.85 6.01
C ALA A 492 4.45 -9.86 6.71
N SER A 493 5.74 -9.56 6.81
CA SER A 493 6.71 -10.42 7.48
C SER A 493 6.42 -10.53 8.98
N GLN A 494 6.10 -9.42 9.66
CA GLN A 494 5.83 -9.42 11.09
C GLN A 494 4.57 -10.23 11.45
N VAL A 495 3.50 -10.11 10.66
CA VAL A 495 2.26 -10.89 10.83
C VAL A 495 2.53 -12.37 10.53
N HIS A 496 3.25 -12.69 9.45
CA HIS A 496 3.64 -14.08 9.14
C HIS A 496 4.40 -14.73 10.28
N HIS A 497 5.42 -14.06 10.81
CA HIS A 497 6.20 -14.57 11.95
C HIS A 497 5.34 -14.74 13.21
N ALA A 498 4.41 -13.82 13.50
CA ALA A 498 3.51 -13.93 14.64
C ALA A 498 2.56 -15.13 14.49
N LEU A 499 1.95 -15.29 13.32
CA LEU A 499 1.09 -16.42 12.98
C LEU A 499 1.84 -17.75 13.08
N CYS A 500 3.07 -17.83 12.55
CA CYS A 500 3.89 -19.04 12.61
C CYS A 500 4.21 -19.43 14.05
N ARG A 501 4.58 -18.47 14.91
CA ARG A 501 4.83 -18.74 16.34
C ARG A 501 3.59 -19.27 17.07
N GLU A 502 2.40 -18.78 16.72
CA GLU A 502 1.16 -19.15 17.39
C GLU A 502 0.59 -20.48 16.89
N LEU A 503 0.57 -20.70 15.57
CA LEU A 503 -0.11 -21.84 14.96
C LEU A 503 0.81 -22.99 14.53
N PHE A 504 2.09 -22.70 14.28
CA PHE A 504 3.06 -23.64 13.73
C PHE A 504 4.42 -23.60 14.45
N PRO A 505 4.46 -23.68 15.80
CA PRO A 505 5.69 -23.49 16.57
C PRO A 505 6.80 -24.49 16.22
N ASP A 506 6.43 -25.67 15.73
CA ASP A 506 7.38 -26.75 15.38
C ASP A 506 7.88 -26.69 13.93
N LYS A 507 7.42 -25.71 13.14
CA LYS A 507 7.84 -25.56 11.75
C LYS A 507 8.80 -24.38 11.58
N LYS A 508 9.72 -24.51 10.63
CA LYS A 508 10.50 -23.36 10.18
C LYS A 508 9.59 -22.36 9.46
N ILE A 509 9.73 -21.08 9.78
CA ILE A 509 8.87 -20.01 9.27
C ILE A 509 8.79 -20.05 7.73
N GLY A 510 9.94 -20.21 7.06
CA GLY A 510 10.01 -20.28 5.60
C GLY A 510 9.31 -21.47 4.94
N GLU A 511 8.96 -22.52 5.71
CA GLU A 511 8.29 -23.73 5.22
C GLU A 511 6.77 -23.71 5.41
N VAL A 512 6.23 -22.70 6.11
CA VAL A 512 4.77 -22.61 6.39
C VAL A 512 4.02 -22.09 5.15
N ILE A 513 2.98 -22.82 4.73
CA ILE A 513 2.19 -22.53 3.52
C ILE A 513 0.69 -22.34 3.75
N TYR A 514 0.18 -22.33 4.97
CA TYR A 514 -1.22 -22.11 5.39
C TYR A 514 -2.27 -23.10 4.86
N CYS A 515 -2.01 -23.80 3.76
CA CYS A 515 -3.00 -24.57 3.01
C CYS A 515 -3.84 -25.54 3.84
N GLY A 516 -5.17 -25.40 3.77
CA GLY A 516 -6.13 -26.32 4.38
C GLY A 516 -6.27 -26.16 5.90
N ASP A 517 -5.71 -25.13 6.51
CA ASP A 517 -5.79 -24.89 7.96
C ASP A 517 -6.68 -23.67 8.28
N SER A 518 -7.92 -23.91 8.65
CA SER A 518 -8.89 -22.86 8.98
C SER A 518 -8.51 -22.03 10.23
N ARG A 519 -7.55 -22.46 11.04
CA ARG A 519 -7.03 -21.65 12.15
C ARG A 519 -6.35 -20.39 11.64
N VAL A 520 -5.77 -20.44 10.43
CA VAL A 520 -5.15 -19.29 9.77
C VAL A 520 -6.19 -18.19 9.52
N GLY A 521 -7.32 -18.54 8.92
CA GLY A 521 -8.39 -17.56 8.67
C GLY A 521 -8.96 -16.98 9.97
N ARG A 522 -9.11 -17.79 11.02
CA ARG A 522 -9.52 -17.28 12.34
C ARG A 522 -8.49 -16.30 12.91
N PHE A 523 -7.19 -16.61 12.82
CA PHE A 523 -6.13 -15.68 13.26
C PHE A 523 -6.29 -14.31 12.57
N PHE A 524 -6.41 -14.28 11.24
CA PHE A 524 -6.60 -13.03 10.52
C PHE A 524 -7.90 -12.32 10.91
N GLN A 525 -9.00 -13.06 11.00
CA GLN A 525 -10.29 -12.49 11.32
C GLN A 525 -10.34 -11.90 12.73
N GLU A 526 -9.87 -12.62 13.74
CA GLU A 526 -9.92 -12.19 15.14
C GLU A 526 -8.89 -11.11 15.47
N LYS A 527 -7.67 -11.23 14.93
CA LYS A 527 -6.54 -10.35 15.28
C LYS A 527 -6.43 -9.11 14.40
N ILE A 528 -7.00 -9.14 13.18
CA ILE A 528 -6.81 -8.07 12.20
C ILE A 528 -8.15 -7.59 11.63
N PHE A 529 -8.90 -8.45 10.92
CA PHE A 529 -9.99 -8.00 10.07
C PHE A 529 -11.20 -7.45 10.84
N SER A 530 -11.62 -8.13 11.92
CA SER A 530 -12.80 -7.74 12.71
C SER A 530 -12.68 -6.36 13.35
N HIS A 531 -11.47 -5.85 13.51
CA HIS A 531 -11.24 -4.54 14.11
C HIS A 531 -11.60 -3.38 13.17
N GLY A 532 -11.57 -3.57 11.84
CA GLY A 532 -11.71 -2.46 10.92
C GLY A 532 -10.73 -1.33 11.28
N ARG A 533 -11.25 -0.10 11.38
CA ARG A 533 -10.50 1.10 11.78
C ARG A 533 -10.56 1.44 13.27
N ARG A 534 -11.04 0.53 14.13
CA ARG A 534 -11.09 0.75 15.59
C ARG A 534 -9.74 1.08 16.20
N LEU A 535 -8.69 0.42 15.72
CA LEU A 535 -7.32 0.64 16.14
C LEU A 535 -6.59 1.46 15.08
N SER A 536 -5.64 2.28 15.51
CA SER A 536 -4.65 2.82 14.57
C SER A 536 -3.83 1.67 13.98
N TRP A 537 -3.24 1.87 12.82
CA TRP A 537 -2.47 0.82 12.14
C TRP A 537 -1.36 0.22 13.03
N ASN A 538 -0.72 1.04 13.86
CA ASN A 538 0.38 0.57 14.71
C ASN A 538 -0.09 -0.06 16.03
N ASP A 539 -1.26 0.35 16.54
CA ASP A 539 -1.92 -0.34 17.66
C ASP A 539 -2.50 -1.68 17.21
N LEU A 540 -3.03 -1.76 15.98
CA LEU A 540 -3.43 -3.03 15.37
C LEU A 540 -2.22 -3.98 15.23
N THR A 541 -1.09 -3.47 14.74
CA THR A 541 0.15 -4.25 14.61
C THR A 541 0.60 -4.79 15.98
N LEU A 542 0.60 -3.94 17.00
CA LEU A 542 0.92 -4.33 18.38
C LEU A 542 -0.03 -5.41 18.89
N SER A 543 -1.33 -5.23 18.70
CA SER A 543 -2.36 -6.19 19.15
C SER A 543 -2.23 -7.55 18.44
N ALA A 544 -1.99 -7.55 17.13
CA ALA A 544 -1.92 -8.76 16.33
C ALA A 544 -0.61 -9.54 16.51
N THR A 545 0.51 -8.84 16.79
CA THR A 545 1.85 -9.45 16.71
C THR A 545 2.65 -9.39 18.02
N GLY A 546 2.19 -8.60 19.00
CA GLY A 546 2.86 -8.37 20.29
C GLY A 546 3.91 -7.26 20.25
N LYS A 547 4.18 -6.65 19.10
CA LYS A 547 5.12 -5.53 18.92
C LYS A 547 4.55 -4.49 17.96
N ARG A 548 4.89 -3.22 18.15
CA ARG A 548 4.69 -2.19 17.13
C ARG A 548 5.48 -2.54 15.87
N LEU A 549 5.12 -1.95 14.72
CA LEU A 549 5.79 -2.24 13.46
C LEU A 549 7.30 -2.00 13.56
N ASN A 550 8.06 -3.00 13.17
CA ASN A 550 9.53 -2.97 13.18
C ASN A 550 10.10 -3.88 12.08
N PRO A 551 11.37 -3.72 11.68
CA PRO A 551 11.94 -4.45 10.56
C PRO A 551 12.55 -5.82 10.93
N GLU A 552 12.45 -6.27 12.19
CA GLU A 552 13.15 -7.47 12.68
C GLU A 552 12.73 -8.74 11.91
N ALA A 553 11.42 -8.96 11.77
CA ALA A 553 10.89 -10.13 11.06
C ALA A 553 11.29 -10.12 9.57
N PHE A 554 11.19 -8.96 8.93
CA PHE A 554 11.61 -8.79 7.54
C PHE A 554 13.11 -9.03 7.36
N ALA A 555 13.95 -8.54 8.26
CA ALA A 555 15.40 -8.79 8.22
C ALA A 555 15.74 -10.26 8.41
N ALA A 556 15.03 -10.97 9.31
CA ALA A 556 15.21 -12.39 9.54
C ALA A 556 14.89 -13.26 8.31
N ASP A 557 14.02 -12.80 7.40
CA ASP A 557 13.73 -13.49 6.13
C ASP A 557 14.97 -13.60 5.20
N PHE A 558 16.04 -12.82 5.46
CA PHE A 558 17.30 -12.82 4.68
C PHE A 558 18.45 -13.56 5.37
N GLU A 559 18.28 -14.01 6.62
CA GLU A 559 19.31 -14.80 7.30
C GLU A 559 19.49 -16.14 6.59
N ASP A 560 20.75 -16.54 6.38
CA ASP A 560 21.11 -17.87 5.85
C ASP A 560 20.84 -18.92 6.95
N THR A 561 19.73 -19.63 6.84
CA THR A 561 19.38 -20.72 7.78
C THR A 561 20.31 -21.93 7.66
N SER A 562 21.24 -21.95 6.68
CA SER A 562 22.21 -23.02 6.46
C SER A 562 23.41 -23.01 7.41
N THR A 563 23.56 -21.97 8.25
CA THR A 563 24.75 -21.78 9.11
C THR A 563 24.48 -21.85 10.62
N LYS A 564 23.27 -22.24 11.07
CA LYS A 564 23.07 -22.59 12.49
C LYS A 564 23.28 -24.09 12.67
N PRO A 565 24.21 -24.50 13.54
CA PRO A 565 24.54 -25.91 13.81
C PRO A 565 23.36 -26.66 14.38
#